data_1f7591a3e05f55856a4a6cda256fc513
#
_entry.id   1f7591a3e05f55856a4a6cda256fc513
#
_cell.length_a   1.000
_cell.length_b   1.000
_cell.length_c   1.000
_cell.angle_alpha   90.00
_cell.angle_beta   90.00
_cell.angle_gamma   90.00
#
_symmetry.space_group_name_H-M   'P 1'
#
loop_
_entity.id
_entity.type
_entity.pdbx_description
1 polymer ?
#
loop_
_entity_poly.entity_id
_entity_poly.type
_entity_poly.pdbx_seq_one_letter_code
_entity_poly.pdbx_strand_id
1 'polypeptide(L)'
;MSARKSSSRKSAGEFERASAAAKFIHKQTKLRPRIALVLGSGLGAFADEFAGAKKIPYAKIPHFPQSTAIGHAGQLVLGKVDGVEVAGMQGRVHLYEGYTPQQVVFPVRVFARMGVKAVILTNAAGGVNLNYSAGALVAIRDHINLQGVNPLIGPNDDRFGVRFPDMTQAYDPEFRKFVADAGKRLKQNLHEGVYLGLSGPNYETPAEIHSFRTLGADLVGMSTVPEVLAARHAGIRVLGISCVTNMAAGVTGNALTAEEVFEVGARVKNDFIALLKAVIPRIAEAIA
;
A
#
# COMPACT_ATOMS: atom_id res chain seq x y z
N MET A 1 50.19 24.27 13.35
CA MET A 1 49.16 23.22 13.52
C MET A 1 47.91 23.64 12.74
N SER A 2 47.71 23.07 11.57
CA SER A 2 46.59 23.40 10.68
C SER A 2 45.40 22.51 11.02
N ALA A 3 44.31 23.13 11.50
CA ALA A 3 43.07 22.43 11.79
C ALA A 3 42.36 22.03 10.46
N ARG A 4 42.39 20.77 10.12
CA ARG A 4 41.56 20.23 9.03
C ARG A 4 40.08 20.38 9.39
N LYS A 5 39.40 21.30 8.73
CA LYS A 5 37.91 21.36 8.71
C LYS A 5 37.39 20.10 8.03
N SER A 6 36.93 19.13 8.79
CA SER A 6 36.12 18.01 8.25
C SER A 6 34.78 18.58 7.81
N SER A 7 34.57 18.75 6.52
CA SER A 7 33.28 19.04 5.95
C SER A 7 32.45 17.76 6.04
N SER A 8 31.66 17.60 7.10
CA SER A 8 30.61 16.58 7.13
C SER A 8 29.63 16.92 6.02
N ARG A 9 29.67 16.18 4.90
CA ARG A 9 28.59 16.20 3.90
C ARG A 9 27.31 15.82 4.65
N LYS A 10 26.43 16.78 4.93
CA LYS A 10 25.07 16.49 5.41
C LYS A 10 24.47 15.52 4.40
N SER A 11 24.05 14.35 4.85
CA SER A 11 23.32 13.40 4.02
C SER A 11 22.11 14.11 3.42
N ALA A 12 21.82 13.87 2.13
CA ALA A 12 20.65 14.45 1.46
C ALA A 12 19.39 14.15 2.25
N GLY A 13 18.52 15.14 2.46
CA GLY A 13 17.25 15.00 3.13
C GLY A 13 16.30 14.01 2.40
N GLU A 14 15.22 13.64 3.06
CA GLU A 14 14.25 12.68 2.47
C GLU A 14 13.66 13.22 1.16
N PHE A 15 13.35 14.52 1.12
CA PHE A 15 12.80 15.18 -0.06
C PHE A 15 13.77 15.14 -1.25
N GLU A 16 15.05 15.40 -1.05
CA GLU A 16 16.08 15.34 -2.08
C GLU A 16 16.27 13.91 -2.59
N ARG A 17 16.29 12.94 -1.68
CA ARG A 17 16.37 11.50 -2.04
C ARG A 17 15.17 11.05 -2.86
N ALA A 18 13.95 11.40 -2.43
CA ALA A 18 12.72 11.09 -3.15
C ALA A 18 12.67 11.76 -4.53
N SER A 19 13.15 13.03 -4.61
CA SER A 19 13.23 13.76 -5.87
C SER A 19 14.27 13.15 -6.83
N ALA A 20 15.39 12.65 -6.33
CA ALA A 20 16.39 11.95 -7.14
C ALA A 20 15.83 10.64 -7.72
N ALA A 21 15.11 9.85 -6.89
CA ALA A 21 14.43 8.63 -7.32
C ALA A 21 13.37 8.91 -8.39
N ALA A 22 12.50 9.90 -8.17
CA ALA A 22 11.47 10.32 -9.14
C ALA A 22 12.08 10.77 -10.47
N LYS A 23 13.14 11.58 -10.43
CA LYS A 23 13.88 12.02 -11.61
C LYS A 23 14.50 10.84 -12.38
N PHE A 24 15.04 9.85 -11.67
CA PHE A 24 15.55 8.63 -12.28
C PHE A 24 14.44 7.86 -13.00
N ILE A 25 13.29 7.64 -12.34
CA ILE A 25 12.14 6.94 -12.92
C ILE A 25 11.63 7.67 -14.17
N HIS A 26 11.49 8.99 -14.11
CA HIS A 26 11.06 9.81 -15.25
C HIS A 26 11.99 9.76 -16.46
N LYS A 27 13.27 9.44 -16.26
CA LYS A 27 14.23 9.22 -17.37
C LYS A 27 14.05 7.87 -18.05
N GLN A 28 13.42 6.89 -17.37
CA GLN A 28 13.24 5.53 -17.91
C GLN A 28 12.02 5.41 -18.83
N THR A 29 11.08 6.36 -18.76
CA THR A 29 9.82 6.33 -19.51
C THR A 29 9.25 7.74 -19.71
N LYS A 30 8.43 7.89 -20.77
CA LYS A 30 7.66 9.12 -21.03
C LYS A 30 6.35 9.18 -20.23
N LEU A 31 5.92 8.07 -19.61
CA LEU A 31 4.71 8.02 -18.81
C LEU A 31 4.80 8.95 -17.59
N ARG A 32 3.68 9.60 -17.26
CA ARG A 32 3.56 10.52 -16.10
C ARG A 32 2.33 10.14 -15.28
N PRO A 33 2.37 8.97 -14.61
CA PRO A 33 1.22 8.43 -13.91
C PRO A 33 0.78 9.36 -12.78
N ARG A 34 -0.52 9.62 -12.72
CA ARG A 34 -1.16 10.31 -11.59
C ARG A 34 -1.78 9.34 -10.59
N ILE A 35 -1.82 8.05 -10.93
CA ILE A 35 -2.27 6.96 -10.06
C ILE A 35 -1.11 6.01 -9.82
N ALA A 36 -0.88 5.68 -8.55
CA ALA A 36 0.04 4.63 -8.15
C ALA A 36 -0.71 3.48 -7.46
N LEU A 37 -0.14 2.29 -7.55
CA LEU A 37 -0.62 1.10 -6.86
C LEU A 37 0.51 0.49 -6.02
N VAL A 38 0.17 -0.03 -4.84
CA VAL A 38 1.06 -0.89 -4.07
C VAL A 38 0.40 -2.26 -4.01
N LEU A 39 0.97 -3.22 -4.72
CA LEU A 39 0.44 -4.57 -4.84
C LEU A 39 1.05 -5.46 -3.76
N GLY A 40 0.21 -5.88 -2.81
CA GLY A 40 0.59 -6.71 -1.68
C GLY A 40 0.77 -8.18 -2.04
N SER A 41 1.08 -9.00 -1.00
CA SER A 41 1.31 -10.44 -1.13
C SER A 41 0.15 -11.15 -1.82
N GLY A 42 0.46 -12.00 -2.80
CA GLY A 42 -0.52 -12.72 -3.62
C GLY A 42 -1.23 -11.88 -4.69
N LEU A 43 -1.09 -10.52 -4.69
CA LEU A 43 -1.83 -9.62 -5.58
C LEU A 43 -0.95 -8.99 -6.68
N GLY A 44 0.33 -9.31 -6.71
CA GLY A 44 1.33 -8.74 -7.64
C GLY A 44 1.04 -8.98 -9.13
N ALA A 45 0.28 -10.01 -9.46
CA ALA A 45 -0.04 -10.38 -10.85
C ALA A 45 -0.80 -9.28 -11.62
N PHE A 46 -1.47 -8.35 -10.94
CA PHE A 46 -2.14 -7.22 -11.62
C PHE A 46 -1.16 -6.34 -12.42
N ALA A 47 0.10 -6.23 -12.00
CA ALA A 47 1.09 -5.45 -12.74
C ALA A 47 1.44 -6.06 -14.13
N ASP A 48 1.13 -7.32 -14.36
CA ASP A 48 1.36 -7.98 -15.65
C ASP A 48 0.26 -7.62 -16.69
N GLU A 49 -0.85 -7.01 -16.21
CA GLU A 49 -1.94 -6.50 -17.06
C GLU A 49 -1.64 -5.08 -17.63
N PHE A 50 -0.54 -4.46 -17.24
CA PHE A 50 -0.23 -3.09 -17.69
C PHE A 50 0.25 -3.10 -19.15
N ALA A 51 -0.52 -2.45 -20.03
CA ALA A 51 -0.17 -2.30 -21.43
C ALA A 51 1.07 -1.39 -21.58
N GLY A 52 2.01 -1.78 -22.45
CA GLY A 52 3.25 -1.03 -22.71
C GLY A 52 4.17 -0.93 -21.47
N ALA A 53 4.17 -1.95 -20.63
CA ALA A 53 4.84 -1.94 -19.34
C ALA A 53 6.35 -1.74 -19.40
N LYS A 54 6.86 -0.77 -18.61
CA LYS A 54 8.29 -0.61 -18.29
C LYS A 54 8.52 -1.09 -16.87
N LYS A 55 9.30 -2.17 -16.70
CA LYS A 55 9.70 -2.74 -15.41
C LYS A 55 11.05 -2.18 -14.98
N ILE A 56 11.13 -1.69 -13.73
CA ILE A 56 12.35 -1.11 -13.13
C ILE A 56 12.59 -1.81 -11.80
N PRO A 57 13.62 -2.68 -11.66
CA PRO A 57 13.97 -3.27 -10.37
C PRO A 57 14.24 -2.21 -9.30
N TYR A 58 13.78 -2.41 -8.06
CA TYR A 58 13.99 -1.47 -6.96
C TYR A 58 15.48 -1.18 -6.73
N ALA A 59 16.35 -2.18 -6.89
CA ALA A 59 17.79 -2.03 -6.77
C ALA A 59 18.40 -0.99 -7.73
N LYS A 60 17.73 -0.66 -8.82
CA LYS A 60 18.18 0.36 -9.79
C LYS A 60 17.68 1.75 -9.46
N ILE A 61 16.64 1.88 -8.61
CA ILE A 61 16.07 3.18 -8.23
C ILE A 61 16.86 3.74 -7.05
N PRO A 62 17.42 4.95 -7.14
CA PRO A 62 18.19 5.54 -6.04
C PRO A 62 17.41 5.54 -4.71
N HIS A 63 18.05 5.07 -3.64
CA HIS A 63 17.52 5.05 -2.27
C HIS A 63 16.27 4.18 -2.04
N PHE A 64 15.80 3.45 -3.04
CA PHE A 64 14.61 2.62 -2.91
C PHE A 64 14.89 1.38 -2.05
N PRO A 65 14.01 1.03 -1.10
CA PRO A 65 14.21 -0.17 -0.27
C PRO A 65 14.02 -1.44 -1.12
N GLN A 66 14.69 -2.51 -0.71
CA GLN A 66 14.65 -3.81 -1.38
C GLN A 66 13.68 -4.73 -0.63
N SER A 67 12.64 -5.24 -1.30
CA SER A 67 11.76 -6.23 -0.68
C SER A 67 12.45 -7.58 -0.52
N THR A 68 12.36 -8.15 0.67
CA THR A 68 12.83 -9.51 1.01
C THR A 68 11.67 -10.46 1.28
N ALA A 69 10.44 -9.94 1.31
CA ALA A 69 9.25 -10.73 1.55
C ALA A 69 8.99 -11.71 0.39
N ILE A 70 8.65 -12.95 0.73
CA ILE A 70 8.33 -14.01 -0.25
C ILE A 70 7.16 -13.56 -1.14
N GLY A 71 7.26 -13.83 -2.45
CA GLY A 71 6.23 -13.50 -3.44
C GLY A 71 6.22 -12.03 -3.90
N HIS A 72 7.17 -11.21 -3.43
CA HIS A 72 7.36 -9.85 -3.88
C HIS A 72 8.43 -9.77 -4.98
N ALA A 73 8.06 -9.33 -6.19
CA ALA A 73 8.99 -9.24 -7.32
C ALA A 73 10.04 -8.13 -7.17
N GLY A 74 9.83 -7.16 -6.27
CA GLY A 74 10.78 -6.08 -5.99
C GLY A 74 11.03 -5.16 -7.17
N GLN A 75 9.99 -4.79 -7.91
CA GLN A 75 10.08 -3.91 -9.07
C GLN A 75 8.93 -2.92 -9.16
N LEU A 76 9.23 -1.75 -9.74
CA LEU A 76 8.24 -0.75 -10.14
C LEU A 76 7.88 -0.98 -11.62
N VAL A 77 6.58 -1.08 -11.89
CA VAL A 77 6.04 -1.27 -13.23
C VAL A 77 5.27 -0.02 -13.64
N LEU A 78 5.64 0.63 -14.72
CA LEU A 78 4.89 1.76 -15.28
C LEU A 78 4.26 1.32 -16.59
N GLY A 79 2.98 1.60 -16.76
CA GLY A 79 2.23 1.19 -17.94
C GLY A 79 0.86 1.82 -17.99
N LYS A 80 -0.06 1.21 -18.74
CA LYS A 80 -1.45 1.69 -18.84
C LYS A 80 -2.43 0.59 -18.49
N VAL A 81 -3.48 0.97 -17.76
CA VAL A 81 -4.67 0.14 -17.50
C VAL A 81 -5.86 0.85 -18.12
N ASP A 82 -6.47 0.23 -19.12
CA ASP A 82 -7.59 0.81 -19.89
C ASP A 82 -7.32 2.27 -20.34
N GLY A 83 -6.10 2.51 -20.84
CA GLY A 83 -5.65 3.82 -21.33
C GLY A 83 -5.10 4.75 -20.24
N VAL A 84 -5.36 4.51 -18.96
CA VAL A 84 -4.88 5.32 -17.82
C VAL A 84 -3.44 4.97 -17.49
N GLU A 85 -2.56 5.98 -17.43
CA GLU A 85 -1.17 5.80 -17.00
C GLU A 85 -1.07 5.51 -15.50
N VAL A 86 -0.41 4.41 -15.14
CA VAL A 86 -0.27 3.94 -13.76
C VAL A 86 1.18 3.55 -13.42
N ALA A 87 1.52 3.65 -12.13
CA ALA A 87 2.76 3.13 -11.57
C ALA A 87 2.41 2.06 -10.52
N GLY A 88 2.82 0.81 -10.72
CA GLY A 88 2.55 -0.30 -9.80
C GLY A 88 3.82 -0.78 -9.11
N MET A 89 3.85 -0.77 -7.79
CA MET A 89 4.82 -1.51 -7.01
C MET A 89 4.42 -2.98 -6.99
N GLN A 90 5.23 -3.84 -7.60
CA GLN A 90 5.03 -5.29 -7.54
C GLN A 90 5.77 -5.84 -6.32
N GLY A 91 5.12 -5.69 -5.17
CA GLY A 91 5.67 -5.93 -3.84
C GLY A 91 6.01 -4.64 -3.09
N ARG A 92 6.13 -4.77 -1.76
CA ARG A 92 6.49 -3.70 -0.82
C ARG A 92 7.45 -4.21 0.23
N VAL A 93 8.00 -3.30 1.04
CA VAL A 93 8.77 -3.62 2.25
C VAL A 93 7.94 -3.41 3.51
N HIS A 94 8.28 -4.10 4.59
CA HIS A 94 7.53 -4.10 5.84
C HIS A 94 8.43 -3.79 7.03
N LEU A 95 7.82 -3.38 8.15
CA LEU A 95 8.52 -3.17 9.41
C LEU A 95 9.19 -4.44 9.92
N TYR A 96 8.53 -5.60 9.77
CA TYR A 96 9.09 -6.89 10.22
C TYR A 96 10.32 -7.34 9.41
N GLU A 97 10.60 -6.75 8.25
CA GLU A 97 11.85 -6.96 7.50
C GLU A 97 13.04 -6.18 8.10
N GLY A 98 12.82 -5.40 9.18
CA GLY A 98 13.84 -4.57 9.83
C GLY A 98 13.96 -3.15 9.28
N TYR A 99 13.07 -2.75 8.37
CA TYR A 99 13.04 -1.38 7.84
C TYR A 99 12.45 -0.39 8.85
N THR A 100 13.01 0.82 8.88
CA THR A 100 12.40 1.94 9.62
C THR A 100 11.09 2.38 8.97
N PRO A 101 10.18 3.01 9.73
CA PRO A 101 8.93 3.54 9.16
C PRO A 101 9.16 4.47 7.96
N GLN A 102 10.23 5.29 8.01
CA GLN A 102 10.61 6.21 6.92
C GLN A 102 11.06 5.45 5.66
N GLN A 103 11.76 4.32 5.83
CA GLN A 103 12.14 3.48 4.70
C GLN A 103 10.92 2.78 4.08
N VAL A 104 9.98 2.29 4.91
CA VAL A 104 8.74 1.66 4.45
C VAL A 104 7.93 2.62 3.58
N VAL A 105 7.83 3.90 3.96
CA VAL A 105 7.03 4.89 3.23
C VAL A 105 7.78 5.63 2.13
N PHE A 106 9.09 5.41 1.98
CA PHE A 106 9.89 6.10 0.98
C PHE A 106 9.33 5.98 -0.44
N PRO A 107 8.81 4.83 -0.90
CA PRO A 107 8.13 4.74 -2.20
C PRO A 107 6.96 5.71 -2.35
N VAL A 108 6.15 5.92 -1.31
CA VAL A 108 5.04 6.89 -1.33
C VAL A 108 5.57 8.32 -1.45
N ARG A 109 6.70 8.65 -0.78
CA ARG A 109 7.40 9.95 -0.96
C ARG A 109 7.87 10.14 -2.40
N VAL A 110 8.36 9.06 -3.04
CA VAL A 110 8.75 9.08 -4.46
C VAL A 110 7.53 9.32 -5.34
N PHE A 111 6.40 8.66 -5.08
CA PHE A 111 5.14 8.90 -5.80
C PHE A 111 4.67 10.36 -5.69
N ALA A 112 4.78 10.96 -4.50
CA ALA A 112 4.49 12.39 -4.32
C ALA A 112 5.38 13.25 -5.23
N ARG A 113 6.67 12.93 -5.33
CA ARG A 113 7.63 13.66 -6.21
C ARG A 113 7.44 13.36 -7.69
N MET A 114 6.80 12.23 -8.05
CA MET A 114 6.39 11.94 -9.42
C MET A 114 5.11 12.67 -9.85
N GLY A 115 4.39 13.31 -8.92
CA GLY A 115 3.13 14.00 -9.20
C GLY A 115 1.89 13.13 -9.10
N VAL A 116 2.00 11.96 -8.45
CA VAL A 116 0.86 11.08 -8.16
C VAL A 116 -0.17 11.81 -7.30
N LYS A 117 -1.45 11.65 -7.62
CA LYS A 117 -2.60 12.27 -6.93
C LYS A 117 -3.47 11.25 -6.19
N ALA A 118 -3.44 10.00 -6.62
CA ALA A 118 -4.15 8.91 -5.97
C ALA A 118 -3.25 7.68 -5.81
N VAL A 119 -3.36 6.99 -4.68
CA VAL A 119 -2.70 5.69 -4.45
C VAL A 119 -3.73 4.64 -4.07
N ILE A 120 -3.61 3.46 -4.71
CA ILE A 120 -4.37 2.27 -4.37
C ILE A 120 -3.44 1.34 -3.60
N LEU A 121 -3.72 1.15 -2.32
CA LEU A 121 -2.96 0.26 -1.44
C LEU A 121 -3.71 -1.06 -1.32
N THR A 122 -3.07 -2.16 -1.72
CA THR A 122 -3.66 -3.48 -1.59
C THR A 122 -2.85 -4.35 -0.64
N ASN A 123 -3.51 -5.25 0.07
CA ASN A 123 -2.86 -6.13 1.03
C ASN A 123 -3.60 -7.46 1.18
N ALA A 124 -2.90 -8.48 1.67
CA ALA A 124 -3.48 -9.65 2.30
C ALA A 124 -3.78 -9.30 3.76
N ALA A 125 -4.89 -9.78 4.29
CA ALA A 125 -5.31 -9.52 5.67
C ALA A 125 -6.00 -10.74 6.28
N GLY A 126 -5.90 -10.88 7.61
CA GLY A 126 -6.70 -11.80 8.40
C GLY A 126 -8.10 -11.22 8.64
N GLY A 127 -9.14 -12.04 8.45
CA GLY A 127 -10.53 -11.66 8.72
C GLY A 127 -10.84 -11.75 10.20
N VAL A 128 -11.13 -10.61 10.83
CA VAL A 128 -11.58 -10.48 12.23
C VAL A 128 -13.09 -10.49 12.33
N ASN A 129 -13.77 -9.90 11.33
CA ASN A 129 -15.23 -9.88 11.22
C ASN A 129 -15.75 -11.26 10.80
N LEU A 130 -16.67 -11.82 11.59
CA LEU A 130 -17.21 -13.17 11.38
C LEU A 130 -18.12 -13.31 10.14
N ASN A 131 -18.52 -12.20 9.54
CA ASN A 131 -19.29 -12.18 8.29
C ASN A 131 -18.41 -12.26 7.04
N TYR A 132 -17.09 -12.27 7.21
CA TYR A 132 -16.17 -12.44 6.09
C TYR A 132 -15.78 -13.91 5.91
N SER A 133 -15.22 -14.20 4.76
CA SER A 133 -14.62 -15.50 4.44
C SER A 133 -13.35 -15.32 3.63
N ALA A 134 -12.49 -16.33 3.63
CA ALA A 134 -11.29 -16.33 2.81
C ALA A 134 -11.62 -16.14 1.33
N GLY A 135 -11.02 -15.14 0.70
CA GLY A 135 -11.30 -14.67 -0.65
C GLY A 135 -12.15 -13.40 -0.71
N ALA A 136 -12.74 -12.95 0.39
CA ALA A 136 -13.49 -11.70 0.41
C ALA A 136 -12.58 -10.49 0.08
N LEU A 137 -13.07 -9.61 -0.79
CA LEU A 137 -12.43 -8.31 -1.05
C LEU A 137 -13.13 -7.23 -0.21
N VAL A 138 -12.35 -6.44 0.50
CA VAL A 138 -12.84 -5.46 1.46
C VAL A 138 -12.24 -4.09 1.17
N ALA A 139 -13.09 -3.10 0.88
CA ALA A 139 -12.66 -1.71 0.83
C ALA A 139 -12.39 -1.22 2.26
N ILE A 140 -11.18 -0.73 2.51
CA ILE A 140 -10.82 -0.18 3.81
C ILE A 140 -11.49 1.18 3.96
N ARG A 141 -12.35 1.33 4.98
CA ARG A 141 -13.02 2.61 5.28
C ARG A 141 -12.28 3.44 6.31
N ASP A 142 -11.53 2.78 7.20
CA ASP A 142 -10.74 3.40 8.27
C ASP A 142 -9.68 2.43 8.78
N HIS A 143 -8.79 2.88 9.68
CA HIS A 143 -7.81 2.00 10.30
C HIS A 143 -7.60 2.29 11.79
N ILE A 144 -7.12 1.26 12.51
CA ILE A 144 -6.58 1.35 13.86
C ILE A 144 -5.09 1.05 13.77
N ASN A 145 -4.24 2.01 14.19
CA ASN A 145 -2.79 1.84 14.17
C ASN A 145 -2.26 1.29 15.50
N LEU A 146 -1.99 0.00 15.56
CA LEU A 146 -1.30 -0.66 16.68
C LEU A 146 0.13 -1.12 16.31
N GLN A 147 0.72 -0.58 15.24
CA GLN A 147 2.10 -0.90 14.84
C GLN A 147 3.17 -0.32 15.79
N GLY A 148 2.77 0.55 16.72
CA GLY A 148 3.70 1.21 17.65
C GLY A 148 4.62 2.25 17.00
N VAL A 149 4.41 2.59 15.73
CA VAL A 149 5.23 3.52 14.95
C VAL A 149 4.39 4.49 14.14
N ASN A 150 5.01 5.64 13.80
CA ASN A 150 4.44 6.59 12.86
C ASN A 150 5.58 7.20 12.02
N PRO A 151 5.52 7.10 10.67
CA PRO A 151 6.57 7.61 9.79
C PRO A 151 6.71 9.14 9.81
N LEU A 152 5.76 9.86 10.41
CA LEU A 152 5.77 11.33 10.52
C LEU A 152 6.45 11.82 11.81
N ILE A 153 6.91 10.93 12.70
CA ILE A 153 7.67 11.30 13.90
C ILE A 153 9.02 11.88 13.48
N GLY A 154 9.38 13.02 14.08
CA GLY A 154 10.61 13.75 13.81
C GLY A 154 10.35 15.12 13.21
N PRO A 155 11.37 15.81 12.70
CA PRO A 155 11.24 17.10 12.02
C PRO A 155 10.34 16.99 10.78
N ASN A 156 9.41 17.93 10.62
CA ASN A 156 8.59 18.00 9.41
C ASN A 156 9.36 18.61 8.24
N ASP A 157 9.13 18.10 7.04
CA ASP A 157 9.52 18.74 5.80
C ASP A 157 8.25 19.27 5.10
N ASP A 158 7.99 20.57 5.25
CA ASP A 158 6.76 21.23 4.76
C ASP A 158 6.58 21.11 3.24
N ARG A 159 7.63 20.73 2.51
CA ARG A 159 7.57 20.47 1.07
C ARG A 159 6.81 19.18 0.74
N PHE A 160 6.65 18.27 1.72
CA PHE A 160 5.77 17.10 1.60
C PHE A 160 4.35 17.41 2.07
N GLY A 161 4.20 18.19 3.15
CA GLY A 161 2.90 18.51 3.69
C GLY A 161 2.95 19.13 5.09
N VAL A 162 1.78 19.40 5.65
CA VAL A 162 1.63 20.04 6.95
C VAL A 162 2.05 19.12 8.10
N ARG A 163 2.54 19.70 9.19
CA ARG A 163 2.99 18.95 10.38
C ARG A 163 1.94 18.01 10.96
N PHE A 164 0.67 18.41 10.94
CA PHE A 164 -0.46 17.67 11.50
C PHE A 164 -1.52 17.44 10.42
N PRO A 165 -1.35 16.38 9.58
CA PRO A 165 -2.33 16.08 8.54
C PRO A 165 -3.65 15.58 9.15
N ASP A 166 -4.76 16.03 8.59
CA ASP A 166 -6.09 15.52 8.94
C ASP A 166 -6.29 14.10 8.43
N MET A 167 -6.72 13.20 9.31
CA MET A 167 -6.97 11.79 9.02
C MET A 167 -8.46 11.42 9.08
N THR A 168 -9.37 12.40 9.25
CA THR A 168 -10.82 12.17 9.31
C THR A 168 -11.34 11.38 8.11
N GLN A 169 -10.75 11.60 6.94
CA GLN A 169 -11.01 10.85 5.71
C GLN A 169 -9.72 10.25 5.18
N ALA A 170 -9.08 9.38 5.99
CA ALA A 170 -7.83 8.72 5.62
C ALA A 170 -7.96 7.94 4.31
N TYR A 171 -9.10 7.29 4.11
CA TYR A 171 -9.49 6.58 2.89
C TYR A 171 -10.61 7.34 2.19
N ASP A 172 -10.42 7.60 0.91
CA ASP A 172 -11.27 8.47 0.12
C ASP A 172 -12.69 7.89 -0.04
N PRO A 173 -13.75 8.60 0.40
CA PRO A 173 -15.13 8.10 0.35
C PRO A 173 -15.66 7.96 -1.08
N GLU A 174 -15.23 8.82 -2.01
CA GLU A 174 -15.65 8.74 -3.41
C GLU A 174 -15.02 7.50 -4.07
N PHE A 175 -13.74 7.21 -3.80
CA PHE A 175 -13.09 6.01 -4.32
C PHE A 175 -13.72 4.72 -3.77
N ARG A 176 -14.11 4.70 -2.49
CA ARG A 176 -14.85 3.57 -1.89
C ARG A 176 -16.21 3.38 -2.58
N LYS A 177 -16.91 4.47 -2.91
CA LYS A 177 -18.13 4.40 -3.68
C LYS A 177 -17.90 3.80 -5.07
N PHE A 178 -16.79 4.13 -5.74
CA PHE A 178 -16.43 3.51 -7.03
C PHE A 178 -16.23 2.00 -6.90
N VAL A 179 -15.61 1.55 -5.81
CA VAL A 179 -15.46 0.12 -5.50
C VAL A 179 -16.83 -0.54 -5.31
N ALA A 180 -17.71 0.03 -4.49
CA ALA A 180 -19.04 -0.50 -4.24
C ALA A 180 -19.88 -0.61 -5.53
N ASP A 181 -19.86 0.44 -6.38
CA ASP A 181 -20.57 0.44 -7.66
C ASP A 181 -19.99 -0.61 -8.63
N ALA A 182 -18.66 -0.76 -8.68
CA ALA A 182 -17.99 -1.77 -9.49
C ALA A 182 -18.37 -3.18 -9.02
N GLY A 183 -18.38 -3.42 -7.71
CA GLY A 183 -18.78 -4.72 -7.14
C GLY A 183 -20.19 -5.13 -7.54
N LYS A 184 -21.16 -4.22 -7.45
CA LYS A 184 -22.53 -4.45 -7.90
C LYS A 184 -22.58 -4.85 -9.38
N ARG A 185 -21.86 -4.11 -10.23
CA ARG A 185 -21.83 -4.35 -11.68
C ARG A 185 -21.16 -5.69 -12.02
N LEU A 186 -20.09 -6.05 -11.31
CA LEU A 186 -19.33 -7.28 -11.49
C LEU A 186 -19.96 -8.48 -10.76
N LYS A 187 -21.04 -8.27 -9.98
CA LYS A 187 -21.68 -9.26 -9.11
C LYS A 187 -20.71 -9.87 -8.10
N GLN A 188 -19.76 -9.07 -7.63
CA GLN A 188 -18.81 -9.45 -6.59
C GLN A 188 -19.35 -9.06 -5.22
N ASN A 189 -19.21 -9.95 -4.24
CA ASN A 189 -19.56 -9.65 -2.85
C ASN A 189 -18.41 -8.84 -2.20
N LEU A 190 -18.50 -7.53 -2.29
CA LEU A 190 -17.54 -6.62 -1.69
C LEU A 190 -18.03 -6.12 -0.34
N HIS A 191 -17.10 -5.99 0.60
CA HIS A 191 -17.36 -5.49 1.94
C HIS A 191 -16.65 -4.14 2.15
N GLU A 192 -17.04 -3.42 3.20
CA GLU A 192 -16.26 -2.31 3.77
C GLU A 192 -15.88 -2.67 5.21
N GLY A 193 -14.66 -2.28 5.64
CA GLY A 193 -14.18 -2.62 6.97
C GLY A 193 -13.09 -1.72 7.50
N VAL A 194 -12.84 -1.84 8.81
CA VAL A 194 -11.74 -1.19 9.54
C VAL A 194 -10.53 -2.12 9.58
N TYR A 195 -9.39 -1.63 9.09
CA TYR A 195 -8.12 -2.36 9.08
C TYR A 195 -7.31 -2.05 10.34
N LEU A 196 -6.91 -3.06 11.09
CA LEU A 196 -6.01 -2.91 12.22
C LEU A 196 -4.58 -3.29 11.79
N GLY A 197 -3.66 -2.33 11.91
CA GLY A 197 -2.25 -2.52 11.56
C GLY A 197 -1.42 -2.97 12.74
N LEU A 198 -0.65 -4.05 12.57
CA LEU A 198 0.33 -4.60 13.51
C LEU A 198 1.72 -4.64 12.88
N SER A 199 2.76 -4.76 13.71
CA SER A 199 4.15 -4.83 13.24
C SER A 199 4.53 -6.21 12.71
N GLY A 200 3.96 -7.29 13.25
CA GLY A 200 4.42 -8.65 12.98
C GLY A 200 5.80 -8.94 13.61
N PRO A 201 6.53 -9.98 13.19
CA PRO A 201 6.22 -10.95 12.11
C PRO A 201 5.29 -12.09 12.50
N ASN A 202 5.01 -12.30 13.81
CA ASN A 202 4.10 -13.34 14.26
C ASN A 202 2.66 -13.00 13.93
N TYR A 203 1.85 -14.02 13.65
CA TYR A 203 0.40 -13.90 13.68
C TYR A 203 -0.09 -13.67 15.11
N GLU A 204 -1.30 -13.16 15.22
CA GLU A 204 -1.92 -12.79 16.48
C GLU A 204 -2.32 -14.03 17.28
N THR A 205 -2.49 -13.86 18.58
CA THR A 205 -3.14 -14.86 19.43
C THR A 205 -4.68 -14.76 19.33
N PRO A 206 -5.45 -15.80 19.65
CA PRO A 206 -6.91 -15.71 19.70
C PRO A 206 -7.44 -14.63 20.65
N ALA A 207 -6.74 -14.36 21.76
CA ALA A 207 -7.11 -13.33 22.73
C ALA A 207 -6.91 -11.92 22.16
N GLU A 208 -5.83 -11.69 21.39
CA GLU A 208 -5.60 -10.45 20.66
C GLU A 208 -6.69 -10.22 19.62
N ILE A 209 -7.05 -11.24 18.82
CA ILE A 209 -8.12 -11.12 17.81
C ILE A 209 -9.46 -10.82 18.46
N HIS A 210 -9.80 -11.44 19.59
CA HIS A 210 -11.00 -11.10 20.34
C HIS A 210 -11.01 -9.63 20.80
N SER A 211 -9.88 -9.15 21.34
CA SER A 211 -9.70 -7.75 21.74
C SER A 211 -9.83 -6.80 20.54
N PHE A 212 -9.20 -7.10 19.41
CA PHE A 212 -9.25 -6.27 18.21
C PHE A 212 -10.66 -6.14 17.64
N ARG A 213 -11.44 -7.23 17.68
CA ARG A 213 -12.86 -7.20 17.32
C ARG A 213 -13.64 -6.27 18.24
N THR A 214 -13.38 -6.31 19.53
CA THR A 214 -14.02 -5.40 20.52
C THR A 214 -13.66 -3.94 20.27
N LEU A 215 -12.43 -3.65 19.78
CA LEU A 215 -12.00 -2.32 19.36
C LEU A 215 -12.66 -1.86 18.04
N GLY A 216 -13.37 -2.72 17.34
CA GLY A 216 -14.06 -2.39 16.09
C GLY A 216 -13.25 -2.72 14.83
N ALA A 217 -12.20 -3.54 14.92
CA ALA A 217 -11.46 -4.03 13.75
C ALA A 217 -12.26 -5.10 13.01
N ASP A 218 -12.26 -5.01 11.67
CA ASP A 218 -12.81 -6.01 10.75
C ASP A 218 -11.72 -6.88 10.12
N LEU A 219 -10.51 -6.33 10.03
CA LEU A 219 -9.34 -6.90 9.38
C LEU A 219 -8.09 -6.68 10.22
N VAL A 220 -7.11 -7.56 10.08
CA VAL A 220 -5.78 -7.39 10.69
C VAL A 220 -4.69 -7.66 9.68
N GLY A 221 -3.56 -6.92 9.77
CA GLY A 221 -2.40 -7.16 8.92
C GLY A 221 -1.20 -6.29 9.28
N MET A 222 -0.09 -6.47 8.55
CA MET A 222 1.24 -5.99 8.95
C MET A 222 1.80 -4.91 8.01
N SER A 223 0.91 -4.13 7.33
CA SER A 223 1.33 -3.13 6.32
C SER A 223 0.39 -1.93 6.31
N THR A 224 0.34 -1.22 5.19
CA THR A 224 -0.70 -0.28 4.74
C THR A 224 -0.81 1.02 5.55
N VAL A 225 -0.91 0.97 6.88
CA VAL A 225 -1.12 2.16 7.71
C VAL A 225 0.00 3.20 7.56
N PRO A 226 1.31 2.85 7.60
CA PRO A 226 2.38 3.83 7.39
C PRO A 226 2.29 4.51 6.01
N GLU A 227 1.93 3.74 4.98
CA GLU A 227 1.79 4.23 3.61
C GLU A 227 0.61 5.20 3.48
N VAL A 228 -0.51 4.92 4.16
CA VAL A 228 -1.66 5.84 4.26
C VAL A 228 -1.26 7.15 4.92
N LEU A 229 -0.55 7.09 6.07
CA LEU A 229 -0.07 8.27 6.78
C LEU A 229 0.81 9.15 5.89
N ALA A 230 1.76 8.54 5.17
CA ALA A 230 2.65 9.25 4.28
C ALA A 230 1.93 9.82 3.04
N ALA A 231 0.96 9.09 2.47
CA ALA A 231 0.15 9.53 1.35
C ALA A 231 -0.72 10.73 1.72
N ARG A 232 -1.44 10.64 2.84
CA ARG A 232 -2.29 11.74 3.34
C ARG A 232 -1.46 12.97 3.69
N HIS A 233 -0.29 12.79 4.33
CA HIS A 233 0.64 13.89 4.57
C HIS A 233 1.08 14.59 3.27
N ALA A 234 1.25 13.84 2.17
CA ALA A 234 1.63 14.39 0.86
C ALA A 234 0.43 14.86 0.01
N GLY A 235 -0.79 14.91 0.57
CA GLY A 235 -1.99 15.31 -0.15
C GLY A 235 -2.45 14.32 -1.23
N ILE A 236 -1.99 13.07 -1.17
CA ILE A 236 -2.41 12.00 -2.09
C ILE A 236 -3.70 11.37 -1.56
N ARG A 237 -4.71 11.23 -2.41
CA ARG A 237 -5.96 10.53 -2.09
C ARG A 237 -5.72 9.02 -2.05
N VAL A 238 -6.34 8.31 -1.10
CA VAL A 238 -6.04 6.90 -0.82
C VAL A 238 -7.27 6.03 -0.99
N LEU A 239 -7.11 4.92 -1.73
CA LEU A 239 -8.00 3.77 -1.71
C LEU A 239 -7.25 2.59 -1.09
N GLY A 240 -7.83 1.94 -0.07
CA GLY A 240 -7.33 0.69 0.48
C GLY A 240 -8.24 -0.47 0.09
N ILE A 241 -7.66 -1.58 -0.37
CA ILE A 241 -8.39 -2.82 -0.65
C ILE A 241 -7.63 -3.99 -0.01
N SER A 242 -8.29 -4.69 0.91
CA SER A 242 -7.78 -5.92 1.50
C SER A 242 -8.38 -7.14 0.81
N CYS A 243 -7.54 -8.16 0.59
CA CYS A 243 -8.00 -9.51 0.34
C CYS A 243 -7.94 -10.28 1.66
N VAL A 244 -9.05 -10.81 2.14
CA VAL A 244 -9.08 -11.72 3.28
C VAL A 244 -8.46 -13.04 2.84
N THR A 245 -7.22 -13.30 3.22
CA THR A 245 -6.51 -14.52 2.79
C THR A 245 -6.74 -15.68 3.75
N ASN A 246 -7.05 -15.38 4.99
CA ASN A 246 -7.40 -16.35 6.03
C ASN A 246 -8.30 -15.67 7.05
N MET A 247 -9.05 -16.45 7.80
CA MET A 247 -9.70 -15.92 8.99
C MET A 247 -8.66 -15.83 10.11
N ALA A 248 -8.67 -14.74 10.86
CA ALA A 248 -7.68 -14.47 11.90
C ALA A 248 -7.64 -15.57 12.99
N ALA A 249 -6.58 -15.58 13.80
CA ALA A 249 -6.35 -16.62 14.81
C ALA A 249 -7.55 -16.85 15.74
N GLY A 250 -7.88 -18.12 15.97
CA GLY A 250 -9.01 -18.51 16.83
C GLY A 250 -10.41 -18.36 16.22
N VAL A 251 -10.52 -17.89 14.97
CA VAL A 251 -11.83 -17.79 14.28
C VAL A 251 -12.27 -19.14 13.72
N THR A 252 -11.39 -19.86 13.04
CA THR A 252 -11.69 -21.18 12.43
C THR A 252 -11.10 -22.37 13.21
N GLY A 253 -10.24 -22.10 14.21
CA GLY A 253 -9.55 -23.15 14.97
C GLY A 253 -8.34 -23.77 14.26
N ASN A 254 -8.04 -23.40 13.02
CA ASN A 254 -6.89 -23.88 12.26
C ASN A 254 -5.64 -23.05 12.53
N ALA A 255 -4.45 -23.65 12.37
CA ALA A 255 -3.20 -22.89 12.34
C ALA A 255 -3.12 -22.04 11.06
N LEU A 256 -2.56 -20.84 11.19
CA LEU A 256 -2.37 -19.92 10.05
C LEU A 256 -1.03 -20.21 9.37
N THR A 257 -1.04 -20.17 8.04
CA THR A 257 0.18 -20.38 7.24
C THR A 257 0.37 -19.27 6.20
N ALA A 258 1.62 -19.08 5.76
CA ALA A 258 1.91 -18.13 4.70
C ALA A 258 1.46 -18.64 3.32
N GLU A 259 1.36 -19.94 3.14
CA GLU A 259 0.93 -20.60 1.91
C GLU A 259 -0.50 -20.24 1.55
N GLU A 260 -1.40 -20.17 2.54
CA GLU A 260 -2.82 -19.78 2.35
C GLU A 260 -2.95 -18.41 1.67
N VAL A 261 -2.01 -17.47 1.93
CA VAL A 261 -2.00 -16.15 1.31
C VAL A 261 -1.88 -16.24 -0.22
N PHE A 262 -1.00 -17.12 -0.70
CA PHE A 262 -0.76 -17.28 -2.14
C PHE A 262 -1.89 -18.08 -2.81
N GLU A 263 -2.40 -19.13 -2.17
CA GLU A 263 -3.49 -19.94 -2.67
C GLU A 263 -4.78 -19.12 -2.85
N VAL A 264 -5.14 -18.36 -1.81
CA VAL A 264 -6.31 -17.49 -1.86
C VAL A 264 -6.10 -16.35 -2.85
N GLY A 265 -4.90 -15.72 -2.87
CA GLY A 265 -4.56 -14.70 -3.84
C GLY A 265 -4.71 -15.18 -5.28
N ALA A 266 -4.29 -16.41 -5.58
CA ALA A 266 -4.46 -17.03 -6.90
C ALA A 266 -5.93 -17.25 -7.24
N ARG A 267 -6.73 -17.71 -6.28
CA ARG A 267 -8.18 -17.94 -6.44
C ARG A 267 -8.95 -16.66 -6.77
N VAL A 268 -8.64 -15.55 -6.11
CA VAL A 268 -9.36 -14.26 -6.30
C VAL A 268 -8.74 -13.37 -7.40
N LYS A 269 -7.66 -13.81 -8.03
CA LYS A 269 -6.89 -13.02 -9.00
C LYS A 269 -7.78 -12.35 -10.05
N ASN A 270 -8.67 -13.10 -10.68
CA ASN A 270 -9.49 -12.58 -11.77
C ASN A 270 -10.52 -11.54 -11.28
N ASP A 271 -11.13 -11.77 -10.13
CA ASP A 271 -12.08 -10.85 -9.50
C ASP A 271 -11.37 -9.55 -9.09
N PHE A 272 -10.16 -9.66 -8.53
CA PHE A 272 -9.35 -8.52 -8.14
C PHE A 272 -8.92 -7.68 -9.36
N ILE A 273 -8.45 -8.33 -10.44
CA ILE A 273 -8.10 -7.67 -11.70
C ILE A 273 -9.31 -6.94 -12.29
N ALA A 274 -10.46 -7.61 -12.35
CA ALA A 274 -11.69 -7.01 -12.88
C ALA A 274 -12.12 -5.79 -12.06
N LEU A 275 -12.03 -5.86 -10.73
CA LEU A 275 -12.33 -4.75 -9.83
C LEU A 275 -11.41 -3.55 -10.10
N LEU A 276 -10.09 -3.75 -10.14
CA LEU A 276 -9.15 -2.66 -10.36
C LEU A 276 -9.31 -2.03 -11.74
N LYS A 277 -9.51 -2.83 -12.81
CA LYS A 277 -9.82 -2.30 -14.15
C LYS A 277 -11.09 -1.45 -14.16
N ALA A 278 -12.10 -1.82 -13.39
CA ALA A 278 -13.34 -1.06 -13.29
C ALA A 278 -13.20 0.26 -12.50
N VAL A 279 -12.29 0.33 -11.53
CA VAL A 279 -12.16 1.45 -10.60
C VAL A 279 -11.11 2.47 -11.07
N ILE A 280 -9.99 2.05 -11.66
CA ILE A 280 -8.89 2.93 -12.07
C ILE A 280 -9.33 4.05 -13.02
N PRO A 281 -10.11 3.81 -14.08
CA PRO A 281 -10.58 4.89 -14.96
C PRO A 281 -11.42 5.94 -14.23
N ARG A 282 -12.30 5.51 -13.31
CA ARG A 282 -13.13 6.43 -12.52
C ARG A 282 -12.29 7.27 -11.56
N ILE A 283 -11.25 6.68 -10.96
CA ILE A 283 -10.29 7.44 -10.14
C ILE A 283 -9.56 8.46 -11.00
N ALA A 284 -9.15 8.10 -12.23
CA ALA A 284 -8.47 9.00 -13.14
C ALA A 284 -9.33 10.24 -13.46
N GLU A 285 -10.62 10.04 -13.72
CA GLU A 285 -11.60 11.12 -13.93
C GLU A 285 -11.73 12.03 -12.70
N ALA A 286 -11.81 11.44 -11.49
CA ALA A 286 -12.01 12.17 -10.24
C ALA A 286 -10.78 13.00 -9.80
N ILE A 287 -9.59 12.74 -10.37
CA ILE A 287 -8.34 13.47 -10.08
C ILE A 287 -7.80 14.26 -11.27
N ALA A 288 -8.60 14.39 -12.33
CA ALA A 288 -8.23 15.05 -13.60
C ALA A 288 -7.84 16.54 -13.43
#